data_1ebab292bea7b2f03ceeb99ef03fb266
#
_entry.id   1ebab292bea7b2f03ceeb99ef03fb266
#
_cell.length_a   1.000
_cell.length_b   1.000
_cell.length_c   1.000
_cell.angle_alpha   90.00
_cell.angle_beta   90.00
_cell.angle_gamma   90.00
#
_symmetry.space_group_name_H-M   'P 1'
#
loop_
_entity.id
_entity.type
_entity.pdbx_description
1 polymer ?
#
loop_
_entity_poly.entity_id
_entity_poly.type
_entity_poly.pdbx_seq_one_letter_code
_entity_poly.pdbx_strand_id
1 'polypeptide(L)'
;NLATVRLLDKIGVKNVIEFSRTVGVTSPLPADLSLGLGTSSVGLLELTSVYGVFLNQGSRVEPFAVKSVKDNTGKVLEVTEPESHEVIAKEAAYLITNMMEDVVQRGTGQAAKVLGRPIAGKTGTTNDYINAWFIGGTPNLVTGVYVGFDDRRSLGESETGARSALPIWVGFMKEALKQLPVV
;
A
#
# COMPACT_ATOMS: atom_id res chain seq x y z
N ASN A 1 8.48 -12.62 12.17
CA ASN A 1 9.55 -11.59 12.29
C ASN A 1 10.95 -12.19 12.06
N LEU A 2 11.34 -13.29 12.76
CA LEU A 2 12.70 -13.85 12.64
C LEU A 2 13.06 -14.23 11.19
N ALA A 3 12.16 -14.87 10.46
CA ALA A 3 12.37 -15.24 9.06
C ALA A 3 12.59 -14.00 8.17
N THR A 4 11.81 -12.94 8.38
CA THR A 4 11.93 -11.68 7.64
C THR A 4 13.29 -11.01 7.89
N VAL A 5 13.73 -10.95 9.14
CA VAL A 5 15.04 -10.37 9.49
C VAL A 5 16.19 -11.18 8.88
N ARG A 6 16.13 -12.52 8.95
CA ARG A 6 17.12 -13.39 8.31
C ARG A 6 17.15 -13.26 6.80
N LEU A 7 15.99 -13.08 6.17
CA LEU A 7 15.89 -12.87 4.73
C LEU A 7 16.52 -11.52 4.34
N LEU A 8 16.21 -10.46 5.09
CA LEU A 8 16.81 -9.15 4.89
C LEU A 8 18.33 -9.16 5.05
N ASP A 9 18.82 -9.84 6.09
CA ASP A 9 20.27 -10.00 6.29
C ASP A 9 20.95 -10.71 5.11
N LYS A 10 20.31 -11.78 4.60
CA LYS A 10 20.80 -12.54 3.44
C LYS A 10 20.77 -11.73 2.14
N ILE A 11 19.73 -10.93 1.90
CA ILE A 11 19.59 -10.07 0.71
C ILE A 11 20.53 -8.87 0.81
N GLY A 12 20.74 -8.35 2.00
CA GLY A 12 21.46 -7.13 2.31
C GLY A 12 20.57 -5.89 2.37
N VAL A 13 20.68 -5.14 3.46
CA VAL A 13 19.84 -3.96 3.73
C VAL A 13 19.96 -2.91 2.62
N LYS A 14 21.19 -2.69 2.08
CA LYS A 14 21.42 -1.73 0.97
C LYS A 14 20.59 -2.08 -0.26
N ASN A 15 20.59 -3.35 -0.68
CA ASN A 15 19.84 -3.80 -1.84
C ASN A 15 18.33 -3.58 -1.66
N VAL A 16 17.81 -3.79 -0.45
CA VAL A 16 16.40 -3.54 -0.14
C VAL A 16 16.08 -2.05 -0.17
N ILE A 17 16.97 -1.18 0.33
CA ILE A 17 16.80 0.28 0.25
C ILE A 17 16.80 0.73 -1.21
N GLU A 18 17.75 0.27 -2.03
CA GLU A 18 17.81 0.60 -3.46
C GLU A 18 16.54 0.14 -4.20
N PHE A 19 16.11 -1.09 -3.96
CA PHE A 19 14.84 -1.59 -4.51
C PHE A 19 13.65 -0.75 -4.06
N SER A 20 13.58 -0.35 -2.78
CA SER A 20 12.53 0.51 -2.26
C SER A 20 12.47 1.85 -2.99
N ARG A 21 13.64 2.43 -3.33
CA ARG A 21 13.71 3.64 -4.15
C ARG A 21 13.17 3.42 -5.56
N THR A 22 13.50 2.28 -6.18
CA THR A 22 13.02 1.92 -7.51
C THR A 22 11.48 1.86 -7.56
N VAL A 23 10.86 1.28 -6.55
CA VAL A 23 9.38 1.18 -6.48
C VAL A 23 8.70 2.44 -5.96
N GLY A 24 9.45 3.48 -5.58
CA GLY A 24 8.90 4.81 -5.28
C GLY A 24 8.95 5.28 -3.83
N VAL A 25 9.66 4.58 -2.94
CA VAL A 25 9.85 5.07 -1.56
C VAL A 25 10.86 6.22 -1.57
N THR A 26 10.48 7.40 -1.10
CA THR A 26 11.31 8.59 -0.99
C THR A 26 11.70 8.92 0.45
N SER A 27 10.89 8.48 1.40
CA SER A 27 11.12 8.65 2.84
C SER A 27 12.46 8.03 3.28
N PRO A 28 13.16 8.62 4.26
CA PRO A 28 14.40 8.06 4.79
C PRO A 28 14.18 6.64 5.35
N LEU A 29 15.06 5.71 4.98
CA LEU A 29 15.01 4.33 5.45
C LEU A 29 16.28 4.05 6.29
N PRO A 30 16.14 3.47 7.50
CA PRO A 30 17.28 3.09 8.31
C PRO A 30 18.06 1.96 7.65
N ALA A 31 19.40 2.07 7.68
CA ALA A 31 20.27 1.05 7.10
C ALA A 31 20.60 -0.08 8.10
N ASP A 32 19.57 -0.63 8.73
CA ASP A 32 19.68 -1.71 9.70
C ASP A 32 18.58 -2.78 9.51
N LEU A 33 18.69 -3.88 10.25
CA LEU A 33 17.79 -5.03 10.11
C LEU A 33 16.35 -4.76 10.61
N SER A 34 16.12 -3.68 11.33
CA SER A 34 14.77 -3.31 11.78
C SER A 34 13.89 -2.87 10.61
N LEU A 35 14.49 -2.45 9.49
CA LEU A 35 13.79 -2.13 8.24
C LEU A 35 12.84 -3.26 7.79
N GLY A 36 13.28 -4.52 7.92
CA GLY A 36 12.48 -5.69 7.58
C GLY A 36 11.22 -5.87 8.43
N LEU A 37 11.13 -5.19 9.56
CA LEU A 37 9.97 -5.21 10.45
C LEU A 37 9.06 -3.98 10.28
N GLY A 38 9.39 -3.08 9.35
CA GLY A 38 8.58 -1.90 9.07
C GLY A 38 8.71 -0.79 10.12
N THR A 39 9.89 -0.60 10.68
CA THR A 39 10.14 0.45 11.70
C THR A 39 10.26 1.85 11.11
N SER A 40 10.34 1.97 9.80
CA SER A 40 10.45 3.25 9.09
C SER A 40 9.15 4.04 9.08
N SER A 41 9.25 5.35 9.25
CA SER A 41 8.13 6.26 8.99
C SER A 41 8.08 6.58 7.50
N VAL A 42 6.95 6.26 6.86
CA VAL A 42 6.71 6.52 5.43
C VAL A 42 5.37 7.21 5.23
N GLY A 43 5.26 8.01 4.17
CA GLY A 43 4.00 8.68 3.84
C GLY A 43 2.91 7.70 3.37
N LEU A 44 1.65 7.96 3.74
CA LEU A 44 0.53 7.10 3.35
C LEU A 44 0.37 7.02 1.83
N LEU A 45 0.41 8.16 1.14
CA LEU A 45 0.31 8.21 -0.33
C LEU A 45 1.48 7.47 -0.99
N GLU A 46 2.68 7.70 -0.49
CA GLU A 46 3.91 7.06 -0.96
C GLU A 46 3.80 5.54 -0.88
N LEU A 47 3.45 5.01 0.31
CA LEU A 47 3.34 3.56 0.49
C LEU A 47 2.16 2.98 -0.30
N THR A 48 1.03 3.68 -0.41
CA THR A 48 -0.11 3.26 -1.23
C THR A 48 0.29 3.16 -2.71
N SER A 49 1.10 4.10 -3.21
CA SER A 49 1.62 4.07 -4.58
C SER A 49 2.55 2.88 -4.83
N VAL A 50 3.36 2.49 -3.84
CA VAL A 50 4.20 1.28 -3.92
C VAL A 50 3.35 0.00 -4.06
N TYR A 51 2.24 -0.11 -3.32
CA TYR A 51 1.30 -1.22 -3.51
C TYR A 51 0.69 -1.19 -4.91
N GLY A 52 0.45 0.01 -5.46
CA GLY A 52 0.02 0.20 -6.84
C GLY A 52 0.96 -0.44 -7.85
N VAL A 53 2.28 -0.39 -7.64
CA VAL A 53 3.26 -1.02 -8.53
C VAL A 53 3.01 -2.53 -8.65
N PHE A 54 2.79 -3.21 -7.54
CA PHE A 54 2.55 -4.67 -7.55
C PHE A 54 1.21 -5.01 -8.20
N LEU A 55 0.15 -4.28 -7.87
CA LEU A 55 -1.20 -4.51 -8.41
C LEU A 55 -1.33 -4.07 -9.89
N ASN A 56 -0.42 -3.22 -10.37
CA ASN A 56 -0.30 -2.76 -11.75
C ASN A 56 0.81 -3.51 -12.52
N GLN A 57 0.99 -4.80 -12.24
CA GLN A 57 1.91 -5.68 -12.96
C GLN A 57 3.36 -5.14 -13.06
N GLY A 58 3.83 -4.47 -12.03
CA GLY A 58 5.21 -3.95 -11.97
C GLY A 58 5.40 -2.55 -12.53
N SER A 59 4.34 -1.90 -12.98
CA SER A 59 4.38 -0.54 -13.51
C SER A 59 4.07 0.48 -12.43
N ARG A 60 4.99 1.42 -12.21
CA ARG A 60 4.83 2.56 -11.32
C ARG A 60 4.12 3.69 -12.06
N VAL A 61 3.11 4.26 -11.43
CA VAL A 61 2.44 5.49 -11.87
C VAL A 61 2.70 6.58 -10.84
N GLU A 62 3.14 7.76 -11.27
CA GLU A 62 3.31 8.90 -10.38
C GLU A 62 1.93 9.46 -9.98
N PRO A 63 1.64 9.57 -8.67
CA PRO A 63 0.37 10.11 -8.23
C PRO A 63 0.30 11.61 -8.49
N PHE A 64 -0.82 12.08 -9.03
CA PHE A 64 -1.11 13.50 -9.21
C PHE A 64 -2.53 13.83 -8.75
N ALA A 65 -2.76 15.06 -8.28
CA ALA A 65 -4.04 15.50 -7.74
C ALA A 65 -4.85 16.33 -8.73
N VAL A 66 -4.19 17.02 -9.67
CA VAL A 66 -4.85 17.93 -10.62
C VAL A 66 -4.86 17.29 -11.99
N LYS A 67 -6.03 16.82 -12.44
CA LYS A 67 -6.20 16.19 -13.75
C LYS A 67 -6.26 17.22 -14.88
N SER A 68 -6.90 18.36 -14.67
CA SER A 68 -6.96 19.43 -15.66
C SER A 68 -7.24 20.78 -15.01
N VAL A 69 -6.75 21.83 -15.65
CA VAL A 69 -7.05 23.22 -15.31
C VAL A 69 -7.86 23.84 -16.45
N LYS A 70 -8.96 24.52 -16.13
CA LYS A 70 -9.80 25.23 -17.11
C LYS A 70 -9.97 26.68 -16.68
N ASP A 71 -10.09 27.57 -17.65
CA ASP A 71 -10.46 28.95 -17.39
C ASP A 71 -11.98 29.11 -17.11
N ASN A 72 -12.42 30.34 -16.84
CA ASN A 72 -13.81 30.67 -16.55
C ASN A 72 -14.76 30.50 -17.76
N THR A 73 -14.23 30.31 -18.97
CA THR A 73 -15.00 30.03 -20.18
C THR A 73 -15.12 28.51 -20.46
N GLY A 74 -14.43 27.67 -19.67
CA GLY A 74 -14.37 26.23 -19.83
C GLY A 74 -13.26 25.76 -20.78
N LYS A 75 -12.43 26.68 -21.30
CA LYS A 75 -11.27 26.31 -22.13
C LYS A 75 -10.23 25.60 -21.26
N VAL A 76 -9.77 24.46 -21.75
CA VAL A 76 -8.70 23.70 -21.09
C VAL A 76 -7.37 24.44 -21.23
N LEU A 77 -6.74 24.76 -20.10
CA LEU A 77 -5.43 25.41 -20.02
C LEU A 77 -4.31 24.39 -19.85
N GLU A 78 -4.58 23.33 -19.08
CA GLU A 78 -3.60 22.30 -18.78
C GLU A 78 -4.30 20.93 -18.59
N VAL A 79 -3.65 19.87 -19.00
CA VAL A 79 -4.07 18.47 -18.74
C VAL A 79 -2.86 17.71 -18.24
N THR A 80 -3.02 17.00 -17.13
CA THR A 80 -2.02 16.08 -16.61
C THR A 80 -2.36 14.67 -17.09
N GLU A 81 -1.47 14.06 -17.85
CA GLU A 81 -1.56 12.66 -18.24
C GLU A 81 -0.75 11.78 -17.28
N PRO A 82 -1.23 10.60 -16.93
CA PRO A 82 -0.50 9.69 -16.05
C PRO A 82 0.78 9.19 -16.75
N GLU A 83 1.92 9.34 -16.08
CA GLU A 83 3.17 8.75 -16.50
C GLU A 83 3.34 7.38 -15.85
N SER A 84 3.62 6.35 -16.64
CA SER A 84 3.78 4.98 -16.19
C SER A 84 5.11 4.41 -16.67
N HIS A 85 5.87 3.82 -15.74
CA HIS A 85 7.18 3.20 -16.02
C HIS A 85 7.22 1.80 -15.44
N GLU A 86 7.63 0.80 -16.23
CA GLU A 86 7.90 -0.53 -15.71
C GLU A 86 9.16 -0.49 -14.82
N VAL A 87 9.01 -0.84 -13.54
CA VAL A 87 10.09 -0.78 -12.54
C VAL A 87 10.46 -2.14 -11.96
N ILE A 88 9.58 -3.13 -12.10
CA ILE A 88 9.83 -4.53 -11.75
C ILE A 88 9.19 -5.46 -12.79
N ALA A 89 9.76 -6.65 -12.95
CA ALA A 89 9.21 -7.67 -13.85
C ALA A 89 7.80 -8.09 -13.42
N LYS A 90 6.92 -8.34 -14.39
CA LYS A 90 5.52 -8.73 -14.17
C LYS A 90 5.39 -10.00 -13.32
N GLU A 91 6.30 -10.95 -13.52
CA GLU A 91 6.35 -12.21 -12.78
C GLU A 91 6.64 -11.97 -11.29
N ALA A 92 7.55 -11.04 -10.96
CA ALA A 92 7.85 -10.66 -9.59
C ALA A 92 6.67 -9.92 -8.94
N ALA A 93 6.04 -8.99 -9.67
CA ALA A 93 4.85 -8.29 -9.23
C ALA A 93 3.70 -9.28 -8.94
N TYR A 94 3.48 -10.25 -9.83
CA TYR A 94 2.49 -11.31 -9.66
C TYR A 94 2.72 -12.14 -8.39
N LEU A 95 3.97 -12.55 -8.14
CA LEU A 95 4.29 -13.34 -6.93
C LEU A 95 3.97 -12.55 -5.66
N ILE A 96 4.32 -11.26 -5.60
CA ILE A 96 4.00 -10.41 -4.45
C ILE A 96 2.48 -10.21 -4.31
N THR A 97 1.79 -9.94 -5.42
CA THR A 97 0.32 -9.79 -5.43
C THR A 97 -0.36 -11.05 -4.91
N ASN A 98 0.07 -12.22 -5.37
CA ASN A 98 -0.47 -13.51 -4.90
C ASN A 98 -0.24 -13.74 -3.39
N MET A 99 0.94 -13.36 -2.87
CA MET A 99 1.19 -13.41 -1.42
C MET A 99 0.29 -12.44 -0.65
N MET A 100 -0.01 -11.26 -1.21
CA MET A 100 -0.94 -10.29 -0.61
C MET A 100 -2.41 -10.76 -0.70
N GLU A 101 -2.79 -11.50 -1.73
CA GLU A 101 -4.10 -12.17 -1.80
C GLU A 101 -4.24 -13.22 -0.69
N ASP A 102 -3.19 -13.97 -0.40
CA ASP A 102 -3.16 -14.94 0.70
C ASP A 102 -3.39 -14.29 2.07
N VAL A 103 -2.95 -13.04 2.28
CA VAL A 103 -3.26 -12.29 3.50
C VAL A 103 -4.77 -12.07 3.65
N VAL A 104 -5.48 -11.85 2.54
CA VAL A 104 -6.94 -11.71 2.52
C VAL A 104 -7.62 -13.07 2.61
N GLN A 105 -7.11 -14.09 1.92
CA GLN A 105 -7.75 -15.42 1.91
C GLN A 105 -7.63 -16.16 3.24
N ARG A 106 -6.51 -16.08 3.92
CA ARG A 106 -6.21 -16.90 5.12
C ARG A 106 -5.39 -16.18 6.20
N GLY A 107 -5.04 -14.91 5.99
CA GLY A 107 -4.25 -14.10 6.92
C GLY A 107 -5.09 -13.06 7.68
N THR A 108 -4.44 -11.94 8.01
CA THR A 108 -5.00 -10.86 8.81
C THR A 108 -6.00 -9.96 8.06
N GLY A 109 -6.12 -10.11 6.74
CA GLY A 109 -6.99 -9.32 5.86
C GLY A 109 -8.36 -9.95 5.58
N GLN A 110 -8.76 -11.02 6.24
CA GLN A 110 -9.93 -11.84 5.87
C GLN A 110 -11.26 -11.06 5.82
N ALA A 111 -11.40 -9.98 6.57
CA ALA A 111 -12.61 -9.16 6.52
C ALA A 111 -12.85 -8.53 5.12
N ALA A 112 -11.80 -8.37 4.29
CA ALA A 112 -11.95 -7.88 2.92
C ALA A 112 -12.65 -8.87 1.97
N LYS A 113 -12.77 -10.15 2.33
CA LYS A 113 -13.50 -11.17 1.54
C LYS A 113 -14.96 -10.80 1.28
N VAL A 114 -15.56 -10.00 2.15
CA VAL A 114 -16.95 -9.54 2.00
C VAL A 114 -17.18 -8.79 0.68
N LEU A 115 -16.14 -8.28 0.04
CA LEU A 115 -16.23 -7.60 -1.24
C LEU A 115 -16.49 -8.53 -2.43
N GLY A 116 -16.36 -9.85 -2.27
CA GLY A 116 -16.72 -10.86 -3.28
C GLY A 116 -15.88 -10.83 -4.54
N ARG A 117 -14.65 -10.30 -4.49
CA ARG A 117 -13.70 -10.23 -5.62
C ARG A 117 -12.27 -10.44 -5.17
N PRO A 118 -11.32 -10.72 -6.10
CA PRO A 118 -9.90 -10.79 -5.75
C PRO A 118 -9.43 -9.48 -5.13
N ILE A 119 -8.83 -9.58 -3.95
CA ILE A 119 -8.25 -8.45 -3.22
C ILE A 119 -6.87 -8.87 -2.74
N ALA A 120 -5.89 -8.04 -3.01
CA ALA A 120 -4.56 -8.17 -2.44
C ALA A 120 -4.31 -7.02 -1.46
N GLY A 121 -3.72 -7.31 -0.30
CA GLY A 121 -3.46 -6.25 0.68
C GLY A 121 -2.72 -6.75 1.91
N LYS A 122 -2.34 -5.80 2.76
CA LYS A 122 -1.57 -6.07 3.98
C LYS A 122 -1.97 -5.16 5.12
N THR A 123 -2.11 -5.74 6.30
CA THR A 123 -2.23 -5.02 7.56
C THR A 123 -0.86 -4.56 8.06
N GLY A 124 -0.80 -3.41 8.71
CA GLY A 124 0.32 -2.95 9.50
C GLY A 124 -0.14 -2.61 10.91
N THR A 125 0.69 -2.90 11.91
CA THR A 125 0.45 -2.54 13.31
C THR A 125 1.80 -2.28 13.94
N THR A 126 1.96 -1.12 14.57
CA THR A 126 3.15 -0.83 15.36
C THR A 126 3.06 -1.50 16.74
N ASN A 127 4.21 -1.64 17.39
CA ASN A 127 4.23 -2.03 18.79
C ASN A 127 3.37 -1.07 19.61
N ASP A 128 2.79 -1.55 20.70
CA ASP A 128 1.94 -0.78 21.62
C ASP A 128 0.66 -0.20 20.96
N TYR A 129 0.28 -0.70 19.78
CA TYR A 129 -0.94 -0.28 19.04
C TYR A 129 -1.01 1.23 18.81
N ILE A 130 0.12 1.87 18.51
CA ILE A 130 0.16 3.32 18.25
C ILE A 130 -0.42 3.64 16.87
N ASN A 131 -0.11 2.81 15.85
CA ASN A 131 -0.55 3.00 14.48
C ASN A 131 -1.13 1.70 13.92
N ALA A 132 -2.24 1.83 13.21
CA ALA A 132 -2.91 0.76 12.50
C ALA A 132 -3.02 1.10 11.01
N TRP A 133 -2.61 0.18 10.15
CA TRP A 133 -2.58 0.34 8.70
C TRP A 133 -3.31 -0.79 8.00
N PHE A 134 -3.96 -0.47 6.90
CA PHE A 134 -4.30 -1.42 5.85
C PHE A 134 -4.11 -0.77 4.48
N ILE A 135 -3.34 -1.41 3.63
CA ILE A 135 -3.17 -1.00 2.24
C ILE A 135 -3.45 -2.20 1.34
N GLY A 136 -4.22 -1.98 0.30
CA GLY A 136 -4.57 -3.02 -0.64
C GLY A 136 -5.53 -2.54 -1.71
N GLY A 137 -5.94 -3.44 -2.58
CA GLY A 137 -6.82 -3.09 -3.68
C GLY A 137 -7.07 -4.21 -4.67
N THR A 138 -7.56 -3.78 -5.80
CA THR A 138 -7.69 -4.53 -7.06
C THR A 138 -6.75 -3.90 -8.09
N PRO A 139 -6.56 -4.48 -9.27
CA PRO A 139 -5.81 -3.82 -10.36
C PRO A 139 -6.36 -2.44 -10.74
N ASN A 140 -7.65 -2.19 -10.52
CA ASN A 140 -8.31 -0.93 -10.89
C ASN A 140 -8.29 0.15 -9.81
N LEU A 141 -8.08 -0.22 -8.54
CA LEU A 141 -8.16 0.71 -7.43
C LEU A 141 -7.33 0.23 -6.23
N VAL A 142 -6.36 1.04 -5.83
CA VAL A 142 -5.55 0.82 -4.63
C VAL A 142 -5.88 1.89 -3.60
N THR A 143 -6.06 1.47 -2.36
CA THR A 143 -6.42 2.35 -1.26
C THR A 143 -5.57 2.05 -0.03
N GLY A 144 -5.10 3.09 0.64
CA GLY A 144 -4.42 3.01 1.93
C GLY A 144 -5.23 3.68 3.02
N VAL A 145 -5.31 3.04 4.18
CA VAL A 145 -5.90 3.59 5.40
C VAL A 145 -4.88 3.54 6.53
N TYR A 146 -4.71 4.68 7.17
CA TYR A 146 -3.93 4.87 8.38
C TYR A 146 -4.83 5.36 9.51
N VAL A 147 -4.68 4.77 10.68
CA VAL A 147 -5.32 5.21 11.91
C VAL A 147 -4.24 5.40 12.98
N GLY A 148 -4.21 6.58 13.57
CA GLY A 148 -3.24 6.95 14.59
C GLY A 148 -3.56 8.33 15.15
N PHE A 149 -2.94 8.68 16.26
CA PHE A 149 -2.98 10.03 16.82
C PHE A 149 -1.76 10.82 16.35
N ASP A 150 -1.85 12.15 16.38
CA ASP A 150 -0.71 13.02 16.06
C ASP A 150 0.39 12.93 17.11
N ASP A 151 0.03 12.65 18.36
CA ASP A 151 0.93 12.29 19.46
C ASP A 151 1.15 10.76 19.52
N ARG A 152 2.27 10.32 20.08
CA ARG A 152 2.61 8.89 20.19
C ARG A 152 1.86 8.21 21.36
N ARG A 153 0.54 8.12 21.25
CA ARG A 153 -0.28 7.38 22.22
C ARG A 153 -0.94 6.16 21.57
N SER A 154 -1.25 5.17 22.37
CA SER A 154 -1.90 3.94 21.94
C SER A 154 -3.34 4.23 21.47
N LEU A 155 -3.76 3.53 20.41
CA LEU A 155 -5.16 3.46 19.97
C LEU A 155 -6.05 2.68 20.95
N GLY A 156 -5.44 1.87 21.79
CA GLY A 156 -6.11 0.98 22.73
C GLY A 156 -5.62 -0.47 22.59
N GLU A 157 -5.90 -1.27 23.59
CA GLU A 157 -5.49 -2.66 23.60
C GLU A 157 -6.14 -3.44 22.43
N SER A 158 -5.31 -4.16 21.68
CA SER A 158 -5.71 -4.95 20.52
C SER A 158 -6.20 -4.15 19.30
N GLU A 159 -6.03 -2.82 19.26
CA GLU A 159 -6.36 -1.99 18.09
C GLU A 159 -5.30 -2.15 16.98
N THR A 160 -5.46 -3.21 16.22
CA THR A 160 -4.57 -3.61 15.12
C THR A 160 -5.04 -3.06 13.77
N GLY A 161 -4.20 -3.15 12.74
CA GLY A 161 -4.60 -2.83 11.37
C GLY A 161 -5.84 -3.61 10.91
N ALA A 162 -6.01 -4.85 11.37
CA ALA A 162 -7.19 -5.66 11.06
C ALA A 162 -8.47 -5.16 11.75
N ARG A 163 -8.37 -4.54 12.94
CA ARG A 163 -9.52 -4.07 13.71
C ARG A 163 -9.86 -2.61 13.47
N SER A 164 -8.85 -1.77 13.27
CA SER A 164 -9.06 -0.32 13.18
C SER A 164 -9.04 0.18 11.74
N ALA A 165 -8.04 -0.20 10.92
CA ALA A 165 -7.89 0.31 9.57
C ALA A 165 -8.70 -0.47 8.51
N LEU A 166 -8.69 -1.80 8.60
CA LEU A 166 -9.35 -2.66 7.61
C LEU A 166 -10.87 -2.44 7.50
N PRO A 167 -11.66 -2.26 8.59
CA PRO A 167 -13.09 -1.98 8.45
C PRO A 167 -13.38 -0.67 7.71
N ILE A 168 -12.58 0.37 7.93
CA ILE A 168 -12.69 1.67 7.22
C ILE A 168 -12.40 1.44 5.73
N TRP A 169 -11.31 0.72 5.44
CA TRP A 169 -10.93 0.36 4.08
C TRP A 169 -12.03 -0.43 3.36
N VAL A 170 -12.61 -1.44 4.02
CA VAL A 170 -13.71 -2.26 3.46
C VAL A 170 -14.93 -1.40 3.19
N GLY A 171 -15.31 -0.51 4.12
CA GLY A 171 -16.43 0.41 3.94
C GLY A 171 -16.26 1.31 2.72
N PHE A 172 -15.08 1.91 2.54
CA PHE A 172 -14.75 2.71 1.37
C PHE A 172 -14.77 1.89 0.08
N MET A 173 -14.07 0.76 0.04
CA MET A 173 -13.94 -0.07 -1.17
C MET A 173 -15.28 -0.67 -1.61
N LYS A 174 -16.17 -0.98 -0.66
CA LYS A 174 -17.52 -1.47 -0.96
C LYS A 174 -18.32 -0.50 -1.84
N GLU A 175 -18.17 0.80 -1.60
CA GLU A 175 -18.81 1.84 -2.41
C GLU A 175 -18.03 2.12 -3.70
N ALA A 176 -16.72 2.31 -3.60
CA ALA A 176 -15.87 2.69 -4.71
C ALA A 176 -15.81 1.63 -5.83
N LEU A 177 -15.94 0.36 -5.48
CA LEU A 177 -15.87 -0.76 -6.44
C LEU A 177 -17.22 -1.08 -7.14
N LYS A 178 -18.33 -0.45 -6.75
CA LYS A 178 -19.67 -0.75 -7.33
C LYS A 178 -19.73 -0.58 -8.84
N GLN A 179 -19.00 0.38 -9.37
CA GLN A 179 -19.01 0.71 -10.79
C GLN A 179 -17.78 0.17 -11.55
N LEU A 180 -16.89 -0.53 -10.87
CA LEU A 180 -15.69 -1.08 -11.47
C LEU A 180 -15.86 -2.57 -11.77
N PRO A 181 -15.37 -3.04 -12.94
CA PRO A 181 -15.45 -4.46 -13.28
C PRO A 181 -14.69 -5.32 -12.28
N VAL A 182 -15.10 -6.58 -12.19
CA VAL A 182 -14.30 -7.61 -11.49
C VAL A 182 -13.23 -8.09 -12.47
N VAL A 183 -11.98 -7.94 -12.12
CA VAL A 183 -10.79 -8.37 -12.89
C VAL A 183 -9.95 -9.27 -12.04
#